data_41217e8ff3fc4a58eb1e8deb95734426
#
_entry.id   41217e8ff3fc4a58eb1e8deb95734426
#
_cell.length_a   1.000
_cell.length_b   1.000
_cell.length_c   1.000
_cell.angle_alpha   90.00
_cell.angle_beta   90.00
_cell.angle_gamma   90.00
#
_symmetry.space_group_name_H-M   'P 1'
#
loop_
_entity.id
_entity.type
_entity.pdbx_description
1 polymer ?
#
loop_
_entity_poly.entity_id
_entity_poly.type
_entity_poly.pdbx_seq_one_letter_code
_entity_poly.pdbx_strand_id
1 'polypeptide(L)'
;MTTDAQAIRHLWTHKTQDHPCLSDQDLVIDRGEGVWIWTEQGKKLLDGFAGLAVVNVGHGRREIAEAIAEQTVRLAYYPTTRQFSNRPAAELAGKIASITPGDLRYTMFAVSGSEANERSMQIARQYWLAAGKSRKHKVISLQGGYHGATMGTFAVCGLPHLAQAYQPLEVPGFVKVAPPHPFRDLQGGSEADLIARRIGELRAAIEREGPDTVSAVIMEPVLSSGGFIMPPIGWLRAVRALCDELDVLLIADEVITGFGRTGRWFACEHDQVTPDLMSVAKGITSGYIPLSASIARARLADAFSDTTTQENVHPNTYAAHPVACAAALANLKIMEQDRLVENAAKMGERLLTGLRAAVGKSPIVGEVRGRGLMVCVDFVQPDGSGKPLDGKQVAELDRLAWDRGAIIYARGTVLRLAPPLCITAAEVDELVAMAADSVGALQREVRPR
;
A
#
# COMPACT_ATOMS: atom_id res chain seq x y z
N MET A 1 -7.59 33.32 4.47
CA MET A 1 -9.06 33.19 4.45
C MET A 1 -9.37 31.84 5.07
N THR A 2 -10.14 31.78 6.13
CA THR A 2 -10.58 30.52 6.74
C THR A 2 -11.65 29.90 5.86
N THR A 3 -11.61 28.58 5.72
CA THR A 3 -12.61 27.84 4.95
C THR A 3 -13.99 28.05 5.56
N ASP A 4 -14.97 28.41 4.75
CA ASP A 4 -16.35 28.59 5.22
C ASP A 4 -16.87 27.26 5.78
N ALA A 5 -17.33 27.26 7.03
CA ALA A 5 -17.90 26.08 7.68
C ALA A 5 -19.09 25.48 6.90
N GLN A 6 -19.80 26.28 6.08
CA GLN A 6 -20.80 25.76 5.16
C GLN A 6 -20.19 25.03 3.97
N ALA A 7 -19.06 25.48 3.43
CA ALA A 7 -18.40 24.84 2.28
C ALA A 7 -17.92 23.42 2.63
N ILE A 8 -17.41 23.21 3.84
CA ILE A 8 -16.98 21.88 4.32
C ILE A 8 -18.14 20.88 4.32
N ARG A 9 -19.36 21.32 4.61
CA ARG A 9 -20.56 20.46 4.64
C ARG A 9 -20.97 19.93 3.26
N HIS A 10 -20.53 20.59 2.17
CA HIS A 10 -20.76 20.11 0.82
C HIS A 10 -19.76 19.04 0.38
N LEU A 11 -18.64 18.88 1.10
CA LEU A 11 -17.68 17.83 0.86
C LEU A 11 -18.15 16.54 1.53
N TRP A 12 -18.60 15.58 0.72
CA TRP A 12 -18.94 14.24 1.21
C TRP A 12 -17.66 13.47 1.49
N THR A 13 -17.11 13.67 2.68
CA THR A 13 -15.98 12.87 3.15
C THR A 13 -16.45 11.51 3.65
N HIS A 14 -15.55 10.52 3.61
CA HIS A 14 -15.75 9.27 4.36
C HIS A 14 -15.61 9.57 5.86
N LYS A 15 -16.54 10.36 6.42
CA LYS A 15 -16.61 10.55 7.87
C LYS A 15 -16.91 9.18 8.47
N THR A 16 -15.91 8.55 9.02
CA THR A 16 -16.14 7.60 10.09
C THR A 16 -16.76 8.42 11.22
N GLN A 17 -17.93 8.02 11.71
CA GLN A 17 -18.74 8.73 12.71
C GLN A 17 -18.03 8.95 14.07
N ASP A 18 -16.72 8.73 14.16
CA ASP A 18 -16.02 8.42 15.39
C ASP A 18 -14.98 9.46 15.83
N HIS A 19 -15.07 10.72 15.37
CA HIS A 19 -14.31 11.82 15.96
C HIS A 19 -15.24 12.88 16.58
N PRO A 20 -15.92 12.57 17.69
CA PRO A 20 -16.81 13.54 18.35
C PRO A 20 -16.07 14.70 19.01
N CYS A 21 -14.73 14.67 19.04
CA CYS A 21 -13.90 15.62 19.80
C CYS A 21 -13.21 16.69 18.94
N LEU A 22 -13.30 16.60 17.60
CA LEU A 22 -12.71 17.60 16.72
C LEU A 22 -13.83 18.39 16.05
N SER A 23 -13.78 19.72 16.12
CA SER A 23 -14.68 20.58 15.35
C SER A 23 -14.40 20.37 13.85
N ASP A 24 -15.40 20.57 13.00
CA ASP A 24 -15.21 20.44 11.53
C ASP A 24 -14.09 21.36 11.02
N GLN A 25 -13.78 22.46 11.72
CA GLN A 25 -12.71 23.40 11.38
C GLN A 25 -11.33 22.89 11.75
N ASP A 26 -11.18 22.09 12.82
CA ASP A 26 -9.88 21.54 13.26
C ASP A 26 -9.33 20.50 12.27
N LEU A 27 -10.19 19.98 11.38
CA LEU A 27 -9.84 18.92 10.43
C LEU A 27 -9.34 19.44 9.07
N VAL A 28 -9.31 20.76 8.86
CA VAL A 28 -8.82 21.33 7.60
C VAL A 28 -7.30 21.48 7.67
N ILE A 29 -6.60 20.67 6.87
CA ILE A 29 -5.16 20.78 6.68
C ILE A 29 -4.90 21.84 5.60
N ASP A 30 -4.15 22.86 5.94
CA ASP A 30 -3.88 24.02 5.09
C ASP A 30 -2.57 23.89 4.30
N ARG A 31 -1.51 23.44 4.98
CA ARG A 31 -0.17 23.34 4.37
C ARG A 31 0.66 22.21 4.94
N GLY A 32 1.72 21.84 4.20
CA GLY A 32 2.69 20.86 4.65
C GLY A 32 4.12 21.19 4.21
N GLU A 33 5.10 20.79 5.01
CA GLU A 33 6.52 20.92 4.74
C GLU A 33 7.31 19.75 5.35
N GLY A 34 8.07 19.01 4.55
CA GLY A 34 8.78 17.82 5.01
C GLY A 34 7.81 16.79 5.59
N VAL A 35 7.96 16.47 6.88
CA VAL A 35 7.07 15.56 7.61
C VAL A 35 5.98 16.27 8.41
N TRP A 36 5.92 17.58 8.31
CA TRP A 36 5.02 18.41 9.10
C TRP A 36 3.84 18.93 8.28
N ILE A 37 2.67 18.98 8.92
CA ILE A 37 1.47 19.59 8.37
C ILE A 37 0.89 20.58 9.39
N TRP A 38 0.08 21.52 8.89
CA TRP A 38 -0.58 22.51 9.72
C TRP A 38 -2.06 22.58 9.37
N THR A 39 -2.88 22.67 10.40
CA THR A 39 -4.31 22.97 10.22
C THR A 39 -4.50 24.47 9.90
N GLU A 40 -5.68 24.86 9.41
CA GLU A 40 -6.05 26.27 9.23
C GLU A 40 -5.96 27.08 10.51
N GLN A 41 -6.14 26.45 11.68
CA GLN A 41 -6.03 27.08 13.00
C GLN A 41 -4.56 27.20 13.46
N GLY A 42 -3.61 26.77 12.63
CA GLY A 42 -2.18 26.87 12.90
C GLY A 42 -1.62 25.74 13.78
N LYS A 43 -2.37 24.71 14.11
CA LYS A 43 -1.85 23.55 14.84
C LYS A 43 -0.87 22.80 13.97
N LYS A 44 0.38 22.65 14.45
CA LYS A 44 1.44 21.90 13.81
C LYS A 44 1.36 20.43 14.22
N LEU A 45 1.42 19.51 13.26
CA LEU A 45 1.32 18.07 13.46
C LEU A 45 2.41 17.34 12.69
N LEU A 46 3.04 16.34 13.31
CA LEU A 46 3.92 15.41 12.63
C LEU A 46 3.06 14.36 11.90
N ASP A 47 3.21 14.27 10.59
CA ASP A 47 2.50 13.30 9.76
C ASP A 47 3.12 11.90 9.88
N GLY A 48 2.74 11.18 10.93
CA GLY A 48 3.25 9.84 11.22
C GLY A 48 2.70 8.75 10.28
N PHE A 49 1.85 9.12 9.29
CA PHE A 49 1.30 8.15 8.34
C PHE A 49 1.40 8.61 6.87
N ALA A 50 2.15 9.68 6.58
CA ALA A 50 2.34 10.23 5.23
C ALA A 50 1.00 10.38 4.46
N GLY A 51 0.00 11.00 5.09
CA GLY A 51 -1.38 10.98 4.66
C GLY A 51 -1.98 9.57 4.79
N LEU A 52 -1.95 8.79 3.72
CA LEU A 52 -2.33 7.36 3.70
C LEU A 52 -1.18 6.50 3.11
N ALA A 53 0.01 6.61 3.71
CA ALA A 53 1.25 6.00 3.23
C ALA A 53 1.58 6.40 1.78
N VAL A 54 1.38 7.69 1.45
CA VAL A 54 1.45 8.22 0.08
C VAL A 54 2.64 9.17 -0.09
N VAL A 55 2.84 10.12 0.84
CA VAL A 55 3.77 11.25 0.70
C VAL A 55 5.19 10.82 1.04
N ASN A 56 5.83 10.07 0.13
CA ASN A 56 7.15 9.48 0.39
C ASN A 56 8.26 10.55 0.48
N VAL A 57 8.29 11.53 -0.43
CA VAL A 57 9.36 12.56 -0.46
C VAL A 57 9.12 13.72 0.50
N GLY A 58 7.99 13.70 1.23
CA GLY A 58 7.58 14.80 2.11
C GLY A 58 6.72 15.84 1.40
N HIS A 59 6.12 16.69 2.21
CA HIS A 59 5.28 17.79 1.75
C HIS A 59 6.11 18.98 1.25
N GLY A 60 5.52 19.83 0.38
CA GLY A 60 6.06 21.13 0.00
C GLY A 60 7.26 21.10 -0.95
N ARG A 61 7.48 20.01 -1.71
CA ARG A 61 8.59 19.89 -2.68
C ARG A 61 8.39 20.79 -3.90
N ARG A 62 9.15 21.87 -3.96
CA ARG A 62 9.08 22.85 -5.06
C ARG A 62 9.44 22.24 -6.41
N GLU A 63 10.42 21.36 -6.45
CA GLU A 63 10.91 20.69 -7.65
C GLU A 63 9.80 19.93 -8.39
N ILE A 64 8.87 19.34 -7.66
CA ILE A 64 7.70 18.65 -8.25
C ILE A 64 6.69 19.68 -8.75
N ALA A 65 6.42 20.74 -7.98
CA ALA A 65 5.51 21.80 -8.37
C ALA A 65 5.98 22.54 -9.64
N GLU A 66 7.27 22.78 -9.77
CA GLU A 66 7.88 23.39 -10.96
C GLU A 66 7.78 22.48 -12.18
N ALA A 67 8.07 21.17 -12.03
CA ALA A 67 7.91 20.20 -13.11
C ALA A 67 6.45 20.09 -13.59
N ILE A 68 5.48 20.15 -12.66
CA ILE A 68 4.04 20.19 -12.97
C ILE A 68 3.70 21.45 -13.76
N ALA A 69 4.14 22.63 -13.31
CA ALA A 69 3.86 23.91 -13.95
C ALA A 69 4.46 23.96 -15.37
N GLU A 70 5.72 23.59 -15.52
CA GLU A 70 6.40 23.56 -16.81
C GLU A 70 5.71 22.62 -17.79
N GLN A 71 5.40 21.38 -17.37
CA GLN A 71 4.75 20.42 -18.26
C GLN A 71 3.32 20.84 -18.60
N THR A 72 2.59 21.48 -17.69
CA THR A 72 1.23 21.96 -17.93
C THR A 72 1.22 23.02 -19.05
N VAL A 73 2.18 23.96 -19.03
CA VAL A 73 2.32 24.97 -20.08
C VAL A 73 2.72 24.33 -21.42
N ARG A 74 3.61 23.34 -21.38
CA ARG A 74 4.11 22.69 -22.60
C ARG A 74 3.08 21.80 -23.27
N LEU A 75 2.43 20.92 -22.52
CA LEU A 75 1.39 20.01 -22.96
C LEU A 75 0.61 19.51 -21.74
N ALA A 76 -0.55 20.09 -21.49
CA ALA A 76 -1.38 19.70 -20.36
C ALA A 76 -1.92 18.27 -20.48
N TYR A 77 -2.42 17.91 -21.69
CA TYR A 77 -2.98 16.58 -21.92
C TYR A 77 -2.90 16.18 -23.40
N TYR A 78 -2.57 14.91 -23.63
CA TYR A 78 -2.83 14.20 -24.88
C TYR A 78 -2.88 12.69 -24.57
N PRO A 79 -3.85 11.92 -25.14
CA PRO A 79 -4.01 10.51 -24.83
C PRO A 79 -2.87 9.65 -25.39
N THR A 80 -2.51 8.60 -24.66
CA THR A 80 -1.57 7.55 -25.11
C THR A 80 -2.34 6.38 -25.73
N THR A 81 -3.29 6.70 -26.62
CA THR A 81 -4.10 5.70 -27.31
C THR A 81 -3.74 5.65 -28.79
N ARG A 82 -4.09 4.56 -29.44
CA ARG A 82 -3.76 4.31 -30.86
C ARG A 82 -2.21 4.33 -31.03
N GLN A 83 -1.71 5.25 -31.86
CA GLN A 83 -0.27 5.39 -32.17
C GLN A 83 0.41 6.58 -31.45
N PHE A 84 -0.33 7.27 -30.58
CA PHE A 84 0.20 8.44 -29.89
C PHE A 84 0.88 8.07 -28.57
N SER A 85 1.88 8.86 -28.22
CA SER A 85 2.56 8.83 -26.94
C SER A 85 2.95 10.26 -26.54
N ASN A 86 3.43 10.44 -25.32
CA ASN A 86 4.03 11.68 -24.88
C ASN A 86 5.39 11.41 -24.24
N ARG A 87 6.30 12.39 -24.32
CA ARG A 87 7.67 12.25 -23.84
C ARG A 87 7.74 11.88 -22.36
N PRO A 88 7.07 12.59 -21.41
CA PRO A 88 7.13 12.25 -20.01
C PRO A 88 6.70 10.81 -19.69
N ALA A 89 5.70 10.29 -20.40
CA ALA A 89 5.26 8.90 -20.22
C ALA A 89 6.32 7.89 -20.67
N ALA A 90 6.96 8.12 -21.82
CA ALA A 90 8.02 7.25 -22.33
C ALA A 90 9.25 7.28 -21.39
N GLU A 91 9.68 8.47 -20.95
CA GLU A 91 10.79 8.64 -20.02
C GLU A 91 10.50 7.98 -18.67
N LEU A 92 9.29 8.14 -18.14
CA LEU A 92 8.88 7.51 -16.89
C LEU A 92 8.83 5.99 -16.99
N ALA A 93 8.30 5.44 -18.08
CA ALA A 93 8.30 3.99 -18.32
C ALA A 93 9.73 3.42 -18.34
N GLY A 94 10.66 4.11 -19.04
CA GLY A 94 12.09 3.77 -19.04
C GLY A 94 12.71 3.86 -17.65
N LYS A 95 12.37 4.90 -16.87
CA LYS A 95 12.84 5.07 -15.49
C LYS A 95 12.33 3.94 -14.58
N ILE A 96 11.05 3.60 -14.65
CA ILE A 96 10.46 2.49 -13.89
C ILE A 96 11.18 1.19 -14.24
N ALA A 97 11.36 0.89 -15.52
CA ALA A 97 12.06 -0.31 -15.98
C ALA A 97 13.51 -0.41 -15.48
N SER A 98 14.15 0.72 -15.15
CA SER A 98 15.52 0.75 -14.63
C SER A 98 15.64 0.46 -13.13
N ILE A 99 14.53 0.56 -12.37
CA ILE A 99 14.51 0.37 -10.90
C ILE A 99 13.70 -0.87 -10.48
N THR A 100 12.90 -1.45 -11.36
CA THR A 100 12.12 -2.66 -11.07
C THR A 100 12.98 -3.92 -11.17
N PRO A 101 12.71 -4.97 -10.37
CA PRO A 101 13.49 -6.19 -10.38
C PRO A 101 13.30 -7.02 -11.65
N GLY A 102 14.35 -7.70 -12.06
CA GLY A 102 14.36 -8.67 -13.17
C GLY A 102 13.99 -8.04 -14.52
N ASP A 103 13.02 -8.63 -15.20
CA ASP A 103 12.53 -8.23 -16.52
C ASP A 103 11.14 -7.57 -16.50
N LEU A 104 10.76 -6.96 -15.37
CA LEU A 104 9.61 -6.08 -15.29
C LEU A 104 9.90 -4.76 -16.04
N ARG A 105 9.45 -4.65 -17.28
CA ARG A 105 9.88 -3.57 -18.19
C ARG A 105 8.74 -2.83 -18.89
N TYR A 106 7.56 -3.42 -18.96
CA TYR A 106 6.45 -2.84 -19.72
C TYR A 106 5.44 -2.24 -18.78
N THR A 107 5.28 -0.94 -18.86
CA THR A 107 4.44 -0.16 -17.93
C THR A 107 3.15 0.27 -18.60
N MET A 108 2.03 -0.12 -18.03
CA MET A 108 0.72 0.38 -18.39
C MET A 108 0.20 1.30 -17.28
N PHE A 109 0.14 2.60 -17.57
CA PHE A 109 -0.26 3.61 -16.60
C PHE A 109 -1.78 3.62 -16.35
N ALA A 110 -2.16 4.07 -15.15
CA ALA A 110 -3.51 4.32 -14.69
C ALA A 110 -3.49 5.49 -13.68
N VAL A 111 -4.59 5.79 -13.00
CA VAL A 111 -4.66 6.96 -12.10
C VAL A 111 -4.78 6.60 -10.62
N SER A 112 -5.17 5.36 -10.30
CA SER A 112 -5.34 4.91 -8.92
C SER A 112 -4.81 3.49 -8.71
N GLY A 113 -4.50 3.13 -7.45
CA GLY A 113 -4.09 1.76 -7.10
C GLY A 113 -5.15 0.72 -7.46
N SER A 114 -6.43 1.08 -7.32
CA SER A 114 -7.55 0.22 -7.75
C SER A 114 -7.47 -0.09 -9.25
N GLU A 115 -7.27 0.93 -10.07
CA GLU A 115 -7.13 0.74 -11.51
C GLU A 115 -5.85 -0.04 -11.88
N ALA A 116 -4.74 0.17 -11.17
CA ALA A 116 -3.52 -0.60 -11.40
C ALA A 116 -3.75 -2.11 -11.16
N ASN A 117 -4.46 -2.46 -10.07
CA ASN A 117 -4.80 -3.85 -9.76
C ASN A 117 -5.82 -4.42 -10.75
N GLU A 118 -6.87 -3.67 -11.12
CA GLU A 118 -7.78 -4.07 -12.19
C GLU A 118 -7.01 -4.38 -13.48
N ARG A 119 -6.07 -3.51 -13.83
CA ARG A 119 -5.24 -3.63 -15.02
C ARG A 119 -4.36 -4.88 -14.96
N SER A 120 -3.73 -5.15 -13.82
CA SER A 120 -2.91 -6.36 -13.64
C SER A 120 -3.76 -7.63 -13.81
N MET A 121 -4.96 -7.67 -13.24
CA MET A 121 -5.88 -8.80 -13.41
C MET A 121 -6.38 -8.94 -14.85
N GLN A 122 -6.65 -7.83 -15.54
CA GLN A 122 -7.04 -7.83 -16.95
C GLN A 122 -5.90 -8.34 -17.84
N ILE A 123 -4.66 -7.88 -17.63
CA ILE A 123 -3.48 -8.36 -18.36
C ILE A 123 -3.30 -9.87 -18.14
N ALA A 124 -3.41 -10.33 -16.88
CA ALA A 124 -3.32 -11.76 -16.58
C ALA A 124 -4.38 -12.58 -17.33
N ARG A 125 -5.62 -12.11 -17.34
CA ARG A 125 -6.71 -12.78 -18.07
C ARG A 125 -6.46 -12.83 -19.57
N GLN A 126 -6.06 -11.72 -20.17
CA GLN A 126 -5.80 -11.63 -21.61
C GLN A 126 -4.57 -12.44 -22.02
N TYR A 127 -3.52 -12.44 -21.21
CA TYR A 127 -2.36 -13.31 -21.41
C TYR A 127 -2.77 -14.78 -21.56
N TRP A 128 -3.63 -15.28 -20.68
CA TRP A 128 -4.09 -16.65 -20.76
C TRP A 128 -5.00 -16.93 -21.97
N LEU A 129 -5.77 -15.95 -22.40
CA LEU A 129 -6.52 -16.05 -23.65
C LEU A 129 -5.58 -16.18 -24.86
N ALA A 130 -4.55 -15.32 -24.91
CA ALA A 130 -3.54 -15.36 -25.96
C ALA A 130 -2.76 -16.68 -25.98
N ALA A 131 -2.48 -17.24 -24.79
CA ALA A 131 -1.82 -18.53 -24.62
C ALA A 131 -2.74 -19.75 -24.89
N GLY A 132 -3.98 -19.53 -25.37
CA GLY A 132 -4.95 -20.60 -25.64
C GLY A 132 -5.57 -21.24 -24.38
N LYS A 133 -5.31 -20.69 -23.18
CA LYS A 133 -5.79 -21.21 -21.89
C LYS A 133 -7.03 -20.44 -21.41
N SER A 134 -8.09 -20.44 -22.21
CA SER A 134 -9.30 -19.63 -22.00
C SER A 134 -10.05 -19.88 -20.69
N ARG A 135 -9.83 -21.02 -20.04
CA ARG A 135 -10.45 -21.36 -18.75
C ARG A 135 -9.82 -20.61 -17.57
N LYS A 136 -8.58 -20.12 -17.67
CA LYS A 136 -7.88 -19.40 -16.60
C LYS A 136 -8.46 -18.00 -16.40
N HIS A 137 -9.29 -17.83 -15.38
CA HIS A 137 -9.97 -16.56 -15.08
C HIS A 137 -10.07 -16.25 -13.58
N LYS A 138 -9.93 -17.26 -12.71
CA LYS A 138 -10.02 -17.07 -11.26
C LYS A 138 -8.78 -16.40 -10.70
N VAL A 139 -8.94 -15.61 -9.65
CA VAL A 139 -7.86 -14.97 -8.93
C VAL A 139 -7.92 -15.32 -7.46
N ILE A 140 -6.78 -15.68 -6.89
CA ILE A 140 -6.65 -15.97 -5.45
C ILE A 140 -5.96 -14.81 -4.77
N SER A 141 -6.47 -14.39 -3.61
CA SER A 141 -5.92 -13.32 -2.78
C SER A 141 -5.83 -13.73 -1.31
N LEU A 142 -5.27 -12.85 -0.47
CA LEU A 142 -5.14 -13.10 0.96
C LEU A 142 -6.28 -12.47 1.76
N GLN A 143 -6.78 -13.17 2.77
CA GLN A 143 -7.63 -12.59 3.81
C GLN A 143 -6.89 -11.42 4.48
N GLY A 144 -7.58 -10.32 4.74
CA GLY A 144 -6.99 -9.08 5.24
C GLY A 144 -6.29 -8.23 4.18
N GLY A 145 -6.13 -8.71 2.93
CA GLY A 145 -5.57 -7.95 1.81
C GLY A 145 -6.51 -6.84 1.33
N TYR A 146 -5.94 -5.71 0.90
CA TYR A 146 -6.67 -4.59 0.31
C TYR A 146 -6.08 -4.24 -1.06
N HIS A 147 -6.90 -4.33 -2.10
CA HIS A 147 -6.45 -4.14 -3.48
C HIS A 147 -7.18 -3.00 -4.21
N GLY A 148 -8.09 -2.30 -3.54
CA GLY A 148 -8.77 -1.15 -4.10
C GLY A 148 -10.25 -1.04 -3.75
N ALA A 149 -10.93 -0.07 -4.39
CA ALA A 149 -12.30 0.32 -4.11
C ALA A 149 -13.20 0.35 -5.36
N THR A 150 -12.77 -0.25 -6.48
CA THR A 150 -13.64 -0.55 -7.63
C THR A 150 -14.35 -1.89 -7.42
N MET A 151 -15.41 -2.16 -8.17
CA MET A 151 -16.18 -3.40 -7.98
C MET A 151 -15.34 -4.67 -8.11
N GLY A 152 -14.43 -4.75 -9.10
CA GLY A 152 -13.54 -5.89 -9.25
C GLY A 152 -12.49 -5.97 -8.13
N THR A 153 -11.91 -4.85 -7.71
CA THR A 153 -10.98 -4.86 -6.59
C THR A 153 -11.64 -5.11 -5.24
N PHE A 154 -12.89 -4.71 -5.03
CA PHE A 154 -13.66 -5.16 -3.86
C PHE A 154 -13.82 -6.68 -3.82
N ALA A 155 -14.13 -7.30 -4.96
CA ALA A 155 -14.28 -8.74 -5.05
C ALA A 155 -12.98 -9.49 -4.70
N VAL A 156 -11.81 -8.92 -4.98
CA VAL A 156 -10.50 -9.50 -4.66
C VAL A 156 -9.97 -9.10 -3.27
N CYS A 157 -10.50 -8.04 -2.64
CA CYS A 157 -10.13 -7.66 -1.28
C CYS A 157 -10.53 -8.75 -0.26
N GLY A 158 -9.65 -9.00 0.70
CA GLY A 158 -9.87 -9.95 1.80
C GLY A 158 -10.42 -9.32 3.08
N LEU A 159 -11.04 -8.14 3.02
CA LEU A 159 -11.60 -7.40 4.16
C LEU A 159 -13.12 -7.59 4.21
N PRO A 160 -13.65 -8.41 5.13
CA PRO A 160 -15.08 -8.80 5.13
C PRO A 160 -16.05 -7.62 5.21
N HIS A 161 -15.70 -6.56 5.96
CA HIS A 161 -16.56 -5.39 6.13
C HIS A 161 -16.73 -4.57 4.84
N LEU A 162 -15.76 -4.64 3.89
CA LEU A 162 -15.90 -4.01 2.59
C LEU A 162 -16.77 -4.86 1.65
N ALA A 163 -16.60 -6.19 1.68
CA ALA A 163 -17.35 -7.10 0.84
C ALA A 163 -18.84 -7.15 1.22
N GLN A 164 -19.16 -7.09 2.52
CA GLN A 164 -20.52 -7.30 3.02
C GLN A 164 -21.57 -6.36 2.40
N ALA A 165 -21.22 -5.08 2.21
CA ALA A 165 -22.13 -4.10 1.63
C ALA A 165 -22.41 -4.36 0.13
N TYR A 166 -21.51 -5.06 -0.56
CA TYR A 166 -21.56 -5.28 -2.01
C TYR A 166 -21.80 -6.75 -2.38
N GLN A 167 -22.04 -7.63 -1.41
CA GLN A 167 -22.23 -9.07 -1.63
C GLN A 167 -23.16 -9.44 -2.79
N PRO A 168 -24.32 -8.78 -2.99
CA PRO A 168 -25.21 -9.07 -4.11
C PRO A 168 -24.61 -8.76 -5.50
N LEU A 169 -23.54 -7.94 -5.54
CA LEU A 169 -22.84 -7.51 -6.75
C LEU A 169 -21.46 -8.18 -6.87
N GLU A 170 -21.16 -9.18 -6.06
CA GLU A 170 -19.86 -9.85 -6.05
C GLU A 170 -19.57 -10.51 -7.39
N VAL A 171 -18.43 -10.16 -7.98
CA VAL A 171 -17.94 -10.78 -9.21
C VAL A 171 -17.43 -12.18 -8.86
N PRO A 172 -17.91 -13.25 -9.52
CA PRO A 172 -17.47 -14.62 -9.23
C PRO A 172 -16.02 -14.85 -9.67
N GLY A 173 -15.36 -15.84 -9.07
CA GLY A 173 -14.01 -16.26 -9.45
C GLY A 173 -12.90 -15.67 -8.57
N PHE A 174 -13.25 -15.04 -7.45
CA PHE A 174 -12.27 -14.56 -6.48
C PHE A 174 -12.27 -15.41 -5.21
N VAL A 175 -11.11 -15.98 -4.87
CA VAL A 175 -10.94 -16.90 -3.73
C VAL A 175 -9.96 -16.30 -2.73
N LYS A 176 -10.23 -16.41 -1.43
CA LYS A 176 -9.37 -15.87 -0.37
C LYS A 176 -8.78 -17.00 0.47
N VAL A 177 -7.48 -16.91 0.74
CA VAL A 177 -6.74 -17.82 1.63
C VAL A 177 -6.12 -17.06 2.79
N ALA A 178 -5.81 -17.74 3.89
CA ALA A 178 -5.25 -17.10 5.05
C ALA A 178 -3.81 -16.63 4.79
N PRO A 179 -3.41 -15.42 5.25
CA PRO A 179 -2.04 -14.94 5.19
C PRO A 179 -1.18 -15.63 6.24
N PRO A 180 0.18 -15.65 6.11
CA PRO A 180 1.05 -16.00 7.22
C PRO A 180 1.15 -14.82 8.18
N HIS A 181 0.63 -14.96 9.38
CA HIS A 181 0.70 -13.95 10.44
C HIS A 181 1.57 -14.46 11.59
N PRO A 182 2.89 -14.16 11.66
CA PRO A 182 3.79 -14.75 12.65
C PRO A 182 3.28 -14.60 14.08
N PHE A 183 2.91 -13.40 14.49
CA PHE A 183 2.45 -13.13 15.86
C PHE A 183 1.21 -13.96 16.27
N ARG A 184 0.29 -14.23 15.33
CA ARG A 184 -0.96 -14.96 15.65
C ARG A 184 -0.87 -16.45 15.35
N ASP A 185 -0.02 -16.87 14.41
CA ASP A 185 -0.08 -18.20 13.82
C ASP A 185 1.07 -19.13 14.20
N LEU A 186 2.17 -18.65 14.77
CA LEU A 186 3.33 -19.49 15.09
C LEU A 186 3.02 -20.57 16.13
N GLN A 187 2.20 -20.28 17.13
CA GLN A 187 1.76 -21.26 18.15
C GLN A 187 2.91 -22.17 18.67
N GLY A 188 4.12 -21.62 18.81
CA GLY A 188 5.31 -22.34 19.22
C GLY A 188 6.10 -23.05 18.10
N GLY A 189 5.62 -23.02 16.84
CA GLY A 189 6.34 -23.51 15.67
C GLY A 189 7.35 -22.48 15.12
N SER A 190 8.07 -22.87 14.06
CA SER A 190 9.00 -21.98 13.35
C SER A 190 8.32 -21.19 12.23
N GLU A 191 8.97 -20.10 11.78
CA GLU A 191 8.53 -19.39 10.58
C GLU A 191 8.51 -20.29 9.33
N ALA A 192 9.44 -21.24 9.24
CA ALA A 192 9.48 -22.22 8.15
C ALA A 192 8.25 -23.13 8.15
N ASP A 193 7.79 -23.60 9.33
CA ASP A 193 6.57 -24.40 9.47
C ASP A 193 5.34 -23.58 9.09
N LEU A 194 5.31 -22.30 9.47
CA LEU A 194 4.24 -21.38 9.09
C LEU A 194 4.19 -21.19 7.57
N ILE A 195 5.32 -20.95 6.93
CA ILE A 195 5.41 -20.86 5.46
C ILE A 195 4.91 -22.16 4.83
N ALA A 196 5.41 -23.32 5.24
CA ALA A 196 5.04 -24.61 4.68
C ALA A 196 3.53 -24.87 4.79
N ARG A 197 2.94 -24.60 5.95
CA ARG A 197 1.49 -24.74 6.18
C ARG A 197 0.68 -23.83 5.26
N ARG A 198 1.02 -22.53 5.17
CA ARG A 198 0.29 -21.56 4.34
C ARG A 198 0.45 -21.83 2.84
N ILE A 199 1.61 -22.32 2.41
CA ILE A 199 1.83 -22.78 1.03
C ILE A 199 0.98 -24.01 0.74
N GLY A 200 0.87 -24.96 1.68
CA GLY A 200 -0.02 -26.11 1.56
C GLY A 200 -1.50 -25.70 1.41
N GLU A 201 -1.95 -24.73 2.19
CA GLU A 201 -3.32 -24.18 2.10
C GLU A 201 -3.57 -23.46 0.76
N LEU A 202 -2.59 -22.66 0.28
CA LEU A 202 -2.67 -22.01 -1.04
C LEU A 202 -2.70 -23.04 -2.17
N ARG A 203 -1.84 -24.06 -2.11
CA ARG A 203 -1.85 -25.19 -3.06
C ARG A 203 -3.22 -25.88 -3.09
N ALA A 204 -3.72 -26.27 -1.94
CA ALA A 204 -5.03 -26.93 -1.83
C ALA A 204 -6.17 -26.06 -2.38
N ALA A 205 -6.09 -24.73 -2.22
CA ALA A 205 -7.06 -23.81 -2.80
C ALA A 205 -6.97 -23.79 -4.33
N ILE A 206 -5.76 -23.72 -4.92
CA ILE A 206 -5.56 -23.75 -6.38
C ILE A 206 -6.06 -25.08 -6.96
N GLU A 207 -5.73 -26.20 -6.32
CA GLU A 207 -6.14 -27.55 -6.75
C GLU A 207 -7.66 -27.73 -6.68
N ARG A 208 -8.31 -27.27 -5.62
CA ARG A 208 -9.78 -27.32 -5.46
C ARG A 208 -10.49 -26.49 -6.53
N GLU A 209 -9.95 -25.31 -6.87
CA GLU A 209 -10.52 -24.45 -7.92
C GLU A 209 -10.23 -24.98 -9.34
N GLY A 210 -9.26 -25.87 -9.47
CA GLY A 210 -8.72 -26.38 -10.72
C GLY A 210 -7.59 -25.49 -11.26
N PRO A 211 -6.34 -25.95 -11.30
CA PRO A 211 -5.18 -25.16 -11.76
C PRO A 211 -5.36 -24.55 -13.15
N ASP A 212 -6.09 -25.23 -14.01
CA ASP A 212 -6.43 -24.79 -15.37
C ASP A 212 -7.52 -23.69 -15.42
N THR A 213 -8.09 -23.32 -14.27
CA THR A 213 -9.05 -22.20 -14.12
C THR A 213 -8.47 -21.03 -13.35
N VAL A 214 -7.37 -21.21 -12.59
CA VAL A 214 -6.74 -20.13 -11.82
C VAL A 214 -5.79 -19.33 -12.71
N SER A 215 -6.08 -18.06 -12.87
CA SER A 215 -5.30 -17.10 -13.66
C SER A 215 -4.09 -16.57 -12.91
N ALA A 216 -4.33 -16.11 -11.69
CA ALA A 216 -3.32 -15.44 -10.90
C ALA A 216 -3.53 -15.60 -9.40
N VAL A 217 -2.44 -15.42 -8.64
CA VAL A 217 -2.44 -15.08 -7.22
C VAL A 217 -2.04 -13.61 -7.12
N ILE A 218 -2.82 -12.80 -6.40
CA ILE A 218 -2.51 -11.41 -6.09
C ILE A 218 -2.28 -11.25 -4.60
N MET A 219 -1.21 -10.54 -4.22
CA MET A 219 -0.94 -10.24 -2.82
C MET A 219 -0.08 -8.99 -2.62
N GLU A 220 -0.28 -8.34 -1.49
CA GLU A 220 0.63 -7.34 -0.97
C GLU A 220 1.84 -8.07 -0.33
N PRO A 221 3.11 -7.71 -0.62
CA PRO A 221 4.27 -8.30 0.05
C PRO A 221 4.29 -8.06 1.58
N VAL A 222 3.67 -6.98 2.03
CA VAL A 222 3.28 -6.70 3.42
C VAL A 222 1.81 -6.35 3.41
N LEU A 223 0.99 -7.09 4.16
CA LEU A 223 -0.45 -6.81 4.20
C LEU A 223 -0.72 -5.51 4.96
N SER A 224 -0.96 -4.45 4.24
CA SER A 224 -1.03 -3.11 4.81
C SER A 224 -2.33 -2.86 5.59
N SER A 225 -3.48 -3.06 4.97
CA SER A 225 -4.79 -2.86 5.61
C SER A 225 -5.12 -3.94 6.63
N GLY A 226 -4.59 -5.13 6.49
CA GLY A 226 -4.68 -6.22 7.46
C GLY A 226 -3.94 -5.98 8.78
N GLY A 227 -3.26 -4.84 8.93
CA GLY A 227 -2.56 -4.48 10.17
C GLY A 227 -1.04 -4.53 10.06
N PHE A 228 -0.48 -4.17 8.92
CA PHE A 228 0.96 -4.28 8.66
C PHE A 228 1.49 -5.67 9.04
N ILE A 229 0.81 -6.71 8.55
CA ILE A 229 1.28 -8.08 8.74
C ILE A 229 2.55 -8.25 7.89
N MET A 230 3.65 -8.54 8.57
CA MET A 230 4.95 -8.81 7.97
C MET A 230 5.09 -10.32 7.74
N PRO A 231 4.91 -10.84 6.52
CA PRO A 231 5.17 -12.25 6.26
C PRO A 231 6.64 -12.60 6.57
N PRO A 232 6.93 -13.83 7.01
CA PRO A 232 8.29 -14.28 7.18
C PRO A 232 9.08 -14.16 5.86
N ILE A 233 10.36 -13.85 5.95
CA ILE A 233 11.26 -13.87 4.78
C ILE A 233 11.27 -15.27 4.17
N GLY A 234 11.13 -15.35 2.86
CA GLY A 234 10.97 -16.61 2.12
C GLY A 234 9.52 -16.94 1.75
N TRP A 235 8.53 -16.27 2.35
CA TRP A 235 7.12 -16.47 2.00
C TRP A 235 6.84 -16.19 0.52
N LEU A 236 7.17 -14.97 0.06
CA LEU A 236 6.87 -14.59 -1.32
C LEU A 236 7.65 -15.44 -2.33
N ARG A 237 8.86 -15.88 -1.96
CA ARG A 237 9.65 -16.84 -2.78
C ARG A 237 8.95 -18.20 -2.88
N ALA A 238 8.40 -18.70 -1.78
CA ALA A 238 7.66 -19.96 -1.78
C ALA A 238 6.36 -19.86 -2.61
N VAL A 239 5.66 -18.71 -2.53
CA VAL A 239 4.50 -18.44 -3.40
C VAL A 239 4.92 -18.38 -4.87
N ARG A 240 6.04 -17.72 -5.21
CA ARG A 240 6.55 -17.67 -6.59
C ARG A 240 6.81 -19.08 -7.12
N ALA A 241 7.50 -19.91 -6.33
CA ALA A 241 7.78 -21.30 -6.72
C ALA A 241 6.51 -22.12 -6.95
N LEU A 242 5.52 -21.97 -6.08
CA LEU A 242 4.22 -22.63 -6.24
C LEU A 242 3.48 -22.16 -7.51
N CYS A 243 3.49 -20.86 -7.77
CA CYS A 243 2.87 -20.28 -8.96
C CYS A 243 3.54 -20.79 -10.24
N ASP A 244 4.88 -20.91 -10.25
CA ASP A 244 5.64 -21.46 -11.38
C ASP A 244 5.30 -22.94 -11.61
N GLU A 245 5.24 -23.73 -10.55
CA GLU A 245 4.89 -25.16 -10.60
C GLU A 245 3.47 -25.40 -11.17
N LEU A 246 2.50 -24.57 -10.76
CA LEU A 246 1.09 -24.75 -11.14
C LEU A 246 0.67 -23.90 -12.34
N ASP A 247 1.64 -23.25 -13.01
CA ASP A 247 1.39 -22.38 -14.17
C ASP A 247 0.35 -21.29 -13.88
N VAL A 248 0.51 -20.58 -12.76
CA VAL A 248 -0.33 -19.48 -12.30
C VAL A 248 0.51 -18.20 -12.24
N LEU A 249 -0.05 -17.05 -12.64
CA LEU A 249 0.68 -15.78 -12.56
C LEU A 249 0.72 -15.26 -11.12
N LEU A 250 1.82 -14.58 -10.77
CA LEU A 250 1.96 -13.86 -9.52
C LEU A 250 1.86 -12.34 -9.77
N ILE A 251 0.89 -11.69 -9.14
CA ILE A 251 0.71 -10.25 -9.10
C ILE A 251 1.15 -9.74 -7.73
N ALA A 252 2.20 -8.92 -7.69
CA ALA A 252 2.59 -8.23 -6.47
C ALA A 252 1.91 -6.85 -6.41
N ASP A 253 1.07 -6.65 -5.42
CA ASP A 253 0.49 -5.34 -5.12
C ASP A 253 1.49 -4.53 -4.26
N GLU A 254 2.26 -3.70 -4.92
CA GLU A 254 3.24 -2.78 -4.34
C GLU A 254 2.71 -1.34 -4.22
N VAL A 255 1.40 -1.17 -4.21
CA VAL A 255 0.75 0.15 -4.14
C VAL A 255 1.18 0.91 -2.87
N ILE A 256 1.36 0.23 -1.75
CA ILE A 256 1.86 0.82 -0.50
C ILE A 256 3.33 0.55 -0.30
N THR A 257 3.77 -0.68 -0.54
CA THR A 257 5.11 -1.17 -0.21
C THR A 257 6.20 -0.67 -1.15
N GLY A 258 5.82 -0.28 -2.37
CA GLY A 258 6.74 0.21 -3.38
C GLY A 258 7.32 1.60 -3.09
N PHE A 259 8.29 1.98 -3.91
CA PHE A 259 8.98 3.26 -3.87
C PHE A 259 9.60 3.57 -2.50
N GLY A 260 10.41 2.65 -2.00
CA GLY A 260 11.26 2.88 -0.84
C GLY A 260 10.62 2.58 0.52
N ARG A 261 9.31 2.39 0.62
CA ARG A 261 8.58 2.31 1.88
C ARG A 261 9.14 1.27 2.86
N THR A 262 9.59 0.12 2.35
CA THR A 262 10.15 -0.97 3.17
C THR A 262 11.67 -0.95 3.27
N GLY A 263 12.35 0.12 2.81
CA GLY A 263 13.81 0.21 2.76
C GLY A 263 14.46 -0.48 1.56
N ARG A 264 13.66 -0.87 0.57
CA ARG A 264 14.03 -1.31 -0.78
C ARG A 264 13.14 -0.57 -1.77
N TRP A 265 13.52 -0.49 -3.05
CA TRP A 265 12.66 0.12 -4.06
C TRP A 265 11.29 -0.55 -4.08
N PHE A 266 11.27 -1.89 -4.04
CA PHE A 266 10.05 -2.69 -3.97
C PHE A 266 10.19 -3.79 -2.89
N ALA A 267 9.10 -4.10 -2.21
CA ALA A 267 9.16 -5.04 -1.09
C ALA A 267 9.42 -6.49 -1.54
N CYS A 268 9.05 -6.87 -2.77
CA CYS A 268 9.37 -8.19 -3.34
C CYS A 268 10.89 -8.46 -3.43
N GLU A 269 11.73 -7.41 -3.42
CA GLU A 269 13.19 -7.55 -3.40
C GLU A 269 13.73 -8.16 -2.10
N HIS A 270 13.00 -8.06 -0.98
CA HIS A 270 13.41 -8.71 0.28
C HIS A 270 13.47 -10.23 0.14
N ASP A 271 12.60 -10.80 -0.68
CA ASP A 271 12.54 -12.22 -0.99
C ASP A 271 13.24 -12.58 -2.31
N GLN A 272 13.86 -11.60 -2.99
CA GLN A 272 14.50 -11.76 -4.29
C GLN A 272 13.53 -12.32 -5.36
N VAL A 273 12.30 -11.86 -5.34
CA VAL A 273 11.24 -12.32 -6.25
C VAL A 273 10.99 -11.29 -7.34
N THR A 274 10.90 -11.76 -8.58
CA THR A 274 10.35 -11.01 -9.70
C THR A 274 8.93 -11.55 -9.95
N PRO A 275 7.87 -10.79 -9.61
CA PRO A 275 6.50 -11.18 -9.92
C PRO A 275 6.26 -11.10 -11.44
N ASP A 276 5.18 -11.70 -11.93
CA ASP A 276 4.79 -11.59 -13.34
C ASP A 276 4.22 -10.20 -13.66
N LEU A 277 3.49 -9.65 -12.70
CA LEU A 277 2.91 -8.31 -12.74
C LEU A 277 3.13 -7.62 -11.40
N MET A 278 3.35 -6.31 -11.44
CA MET A 278 3.49 -5.47 -10.26
C MET A 278 2.57 -4.27 -10.39
N SER A 279 1.69 -4.06 -9.41
CA SER A 279 0.83 -2.88 -9.33
C SER A 279 1.46 -1.83 -8.42
N VAL A 280 1.54 -0.58 -8.88
CA VAL A 280 2.13 0.54 -8.13
C VAL A 280 1.24 1.77 -8.18
N ALA A 281 1.30 2.60 -7.13
CA ALA A 281 0.63 3.90 -7.03
C ALA A 281 1.33 4.75 -5.95
N LYS A 282 0.60 5.61 -5.27
CA LYS A 282 1.03 6.35 -4.07
C LYS A 282 2.43 6.97 -4.18
N GLY A 283 3.45 6.25 -3.71
CA GLY A 283 4.84 6.69 -3.73
C GLY A 283 5.40 7.02 -5.12
N ILE A 284 4.76 6.59 -6.21
CA ILE A 284 5.19 6.93 -7.58
C ILE A 284 5.21 8.45 -7.83
N THR A 285 4.29 9.18 -7.21
CA THR A 285 4.21 10.65 -7.27
C THR A 285 4.22 11.30 -5.90
N SER A 286 4.29 10.52 -4.83
CA SER A 286 4.11 10.99 -3.45
C SER A 286 2.82 11.81 -3.24
N GLY A 287 1.78 11.51 -4.02
CA GLY A 287 0.46 12.16 -3.89
C GLY A 287 0.35 13.56 -4.51
N TYR A 288 1.41 14.09 -5.13
CA TYR A 288 1.37 15.41 -5.79
C TYR A 288 0.39 15.45 -6.95
N ILE A 289 0.31 14.36 -7.73
CA ILE A 289 -0.74 14.14 -8.74
C ILE A 289 -1.11 12.65 -8.74
N PRO A 290 -2.40 12.29 -8.90
CA PRO A 290 -2.81 10.89 -9.05
C PRO A 290 -2.14 10.22 -10.25
N LEU A 291 -1.41 9.14 -9.99
CA LEU A 291 -0.81 8.26 -11.00
C LEU A 291 -0.61 6.86 -10.42
N SER A 292 -0.76 5.86 -11.26
CA SER A 292 -0.47 4.47 -10.93
C SER A 292 -0.03 3.70 -12.16
N ALA A 293 0.42 2.47 -11.99
CA ALA A 293 0.78 1.62 -13.11
C ALA A 293 0.66 0.13 -12.74
N SER A 294 0.39 -0.68 -13.77
CA SER A 294 0.69 -2.10 -13.81
C SER A 294 1.95 -2.32 -14.64
N ILE A 295 2.93 -3.02 -14.10
CA ILE A 295 4.22 -3.28 -14.73
C ILE A 295 4.31 -4.78 -15.00
N ALA A 296 4.56 -5.15 -16.25
CA ALA A 296 4.58 -6.51 -16.71
C ALA A 296 5.99 -6.99 -17.08
N ARG A 297 6.25 -8.28 -16.87
CA ARG A 297 7.45 -8.96 -17.43
C ARG A 297 7.36 -8.99 -18.95
N ALA A 298 8.53 -9.02 -19.59
CA ALA A 298 8.66 -9.03 -21.05
C ALA A 298 7.79 -10.12 -21.72
N ARG A 299 7.83 -11.36 -21.19
CA ARG A 299 7.05 -12.48 -21.73
C ARG A 299 5.53 -12.26 -21.79
N LEU A 300 4.98 -11.44 -20.88
CA LEU A 300 3.56 -11.12 -20.91
C LEU A 300 3.25 -10.09 -22.00
N ALA A 301 4.09 -9.08 -22.14
CA ALA A 301 3.93 -8.06 -23.18
C ALA A 301 4.10 -8.66 -24.59
N ASP A 302 5.05 -9.55 -24.76
CA ASP A 302 5.31 -10.23 -26.04
C ASP A 302 4.09 -11.04 -26.53
N ALA A 303 3.29 -11.59 -25.62
CA ALA A 303 2.06 -12.31 -25.95
C ALA A 303 0.99 -11.42 -26.62
N PHE A 304 1.13 -10.09 -26.50
CA PHE A 304 0.24 -9.11 -27.14
C PHE A 304 0.79 -8.52 -28.45
N SER A 305 1.94 -8.96 -28.90
CA SER A 305 2.59 -8.46 -30.13
C SER A 305 1.89 -8.91 -31.41
N ASP A 306 1.16 -10.03 -31.38
CA ASP A 306 0.37 -10.50 -32.51
C ASP A 306 -0.99 -9.78 -32.53
N THR A 307 -1.08 -8.75 -33.37
CA THR A 307 -2.20 -7.81 -33.41
C THR A 307 -3.47 -8.36 -34.08
N THR A 308 -3.47 -9.59 -34.59
CA THR A 308 -4.59 -10.11 -35.38
C THR A 308 -5.78 -10.59 -34.54
N THR A 309 -5.64 -10.75 -33.23
CA THR A 309 -6.67 -11.38 -32.39
C THR A 309 -7.02 -10.63 -31.10
N GLN A 310 -6.39 -9.48 -30.82
CA GLN A 310 -6.50 -8.91 -29.49
C GLN A 310 -6.85 -7.43 -29.49
N GLU A 311 -8.13 -7.16 -29.47
CA GLU A 311 -8.64 -5.88 -28.97
C GLU A 311 -8.46 -5.85 -27.44
N ASN A 312 -7.54 -5.11 -27.06
CA ASN A 312 -6.76 -4.99 -25.87
C ASN A 312 -7.50 -4.49 -24.63
N VAL A 313 -6.80 -4.63 -23.52
CA VAL A 313 -6.98 -3.85 -22.32
C VAL A 313 -7.28 -2.40 -22.67
N HIS A 314 -8.53 -1.96 -22.49
CA HIS A 314 -8.92 -0.59 -22.84
C HIS A 314 -8.18 0.40 -21.94
N PRO A 315 -7.40 1.33 -22.48
CA PRO A 315 -6.80 2.39 -21.69
C PRO A 315 -7.90 3.31 -21.13
N ASN A 316 -7.73 3.81 -19.93
CA ASN A 316 -8.57 4.90 -19.45
C ASN A 316 -8.10 6.24 -20.05
N THR A 317 -9.01 7.23 -20.09
CA THR A 317 -8.75 8.55 -20.69
C THR A 317 -7.51 9.22 -20.12
N TYR A 318 -7.26 9.12 -18.83
CA TYR A 318 -6.17 9.80 -18.13
C TYR A 318 -4.91 8.93 -17.95
N ALA A 319 -4.87 7.74 -18.55
CA ALA A 319 -3.66 6.91 -18.53
C ALA A 319 -2.46 7.67 -19.10
N ALA A 320 -1.32 7.59 -18.42
CA ALA A 320 -0.08 8.26 -18.81
C ALA A 320 -0.22 9.77 -19.04
N HIS A 321 -1.01 10.45 -18.20
CA HIS A 321 -1.19 11.90 -18.23
C HIS A 321 0.18 12.61 -18.18
N PRO A 322 0.53 13.45 -19.16
CA PRO A 322 1.90 13.99 -19.27
C PRO A 322 2.34 14.77 -18.04
N VAL A 323 1.46 15.55 -17.41
CA VAL A 323 1.79 16.30 -16.18
C VAL A 323 2.01 15.37 -15.00
N ALA A 324 1.22 14.29 -14.87
CA ALA A 324 1.42 13.31 -13.81
C ALA A 324 2.73 12.51 -13.99
N CYS A 325 3.08 12.18 -15.24
CA CYS A 325 4.35 11.54 -15.56
C CYS A 325 5.55 12.45 -15.27
N ALA A 326 5.46 13.75 -15.57
CA ALA A 326 6.50 14.72 -15.23
C ALA A 326 6.68 14.87 -13.72
N ALA A 327 5.57 14.92 -12.96
CA ALA A 327 5.60 14.92 -11.51
C ALA A 327 6.28 13.66 -10.95
N ALA A 328 5.96 12.49 -11.51
CA ALA A 328 6.58 11.23 -11.10
C ALA A 328 8.09 11.19 -11.38
N LEU A 329 8.54 11.69 -12.54
CA LEU A 329 9.96 11.81 -12.86
C LEU A 329 10.71 12.69 -11.86
N ALA A 330 10.14 13.85 -11.51
CA ALA A 330 10.70 14.74 -10.49
C ALA A 330 10.74 14.06 -9.12
N ASN A 331 9.66 13.35 -8.74
CA ASN A 331 9.57 12.60 -7.50
C ASN A 331 10.65 11.50 -7.41
N LEU A 332 10.82 10.69 -8.44
CA LEU A 332 11.84 9.64 -8.47
C LEU A 332 13.26 10.21 -8.43
N LYS A 333 13.48 11.35 -9.08
CA LYS A 333 14.76 12.07 -9.01
C LYS A 333 15.08 12.50 -7.58
N ILE A 334 14.12 13.08 -6.85
CA ILE A 334 14.29 13.45 -5.44
C ILE A 334 14.60 12.19 -4.60
N MET A 335 13.86 11.10 -4.79
CA MET A 335 14.09 9.86 -4.05
C MET A 335 15.54 9.35 -4.20
N GLU A 336 16.10 9.44 -5.40
CA GLU A 336 17.49 9.05 -5.65
C GLU A 336 18.50 10.05 -5.07
N GLN A 337 18.31 11.35 -5.32
CA GLN A 337 19.24 12.40 -4.87
C GLN A 337 19.33 12.47 -3.35
N ASP A 338 18.18 12.38 -2.66
CA ASP A 338 18.10 12.43 -1.19
C ASP A 338 18.31 11.03 -0.56
N ARG A 339 18.55 9.98 -1.37
CA ARG A 339 18.75 8.59 -0.92
C ARG A 339 17.65 8.11 0.02
N LEU A 340 16.39 8.36 -0.34
CA LEU A 340 15.26 8.13 0.57
C LEU A 340 14.97 6.65 0.81
N VAL A 341 15.36 5.76 -0.09
CA VAL A 341 15.23 4.31 0.10
C VAL A 341 16.13 3.84 1.25
N GLU A 342 17.39 4.28 1.26
CA GLU A 342 18.35 3.97 2.34
C GLU A 342 17.96 4.67 3.64
N ASN A 343 17.46 5.91 3.56
CA ASN A 343 16.94 6.61 4.74
C ASN A 343 15.77 5.84 5.35
N ALA A 344 14.85 5.33 4.53
CA ALA A 344 13.73 4.54 5.02
C ALA A 344 14.15 3.25 5.73
N ALA A 345 15.21 2.58 5.27
CA ALA A 345 15.78 1.43 5.96
C ALA A 345 16.34 1.83 7.33
N LYS A 346 17.16 2.89 7.37
CA LYS A 346 17.84 3.36 8.59
C LYS A 346 16.86 3.95 9.62
N MET A 347 15.96 4.80 9.17
CA MET A 347 14.97 5.44 10.05
C MET A 347 13.88 4.46 10.48
N GLY A 348 13.55 3.49 9.64
CA GLY A 348 12.63 2.41 9.97
C GLY A 348 13.16 1.54 11.11
N GLU A 349 14.44 1.16 11.08
CA GLU A 349 15.07 0.42 12.18
C GLU A 349 15.09 1.25 13.47
N ARG A 350 15.39 2.56 13.39
CA ARG A 350 15.33 3.47 14.54
C ARG A 350 13.93 3.54 15.13
N LEU A 351 12.90 3.71 14.27
CA LEU A 351 11.50 3.76 14.70
C LEU A 351 11.06 2.46 15.39
N LEU A 352 11.37 1.32 14.76
CA LEU A 352 11.03 0.00 15.30
C LEU A 352 11.69 -0.26 16.65
N THR A 353 12.99 -0.01 16.76
CA THR A 353 13.76 -0.20 17.99
C THR A 353 13.30 0.76 19.09
N GLY A 354 13.07 2.04 18.76
CA GLY A 354 12.56 3.05 19.69
C GLY A 354 11.18 2.67 20.27
N LEU A 355 10.25 2.24 19.42
CA LEU A 355 8.94 1.79 19.87
C LEU A 355 9.02 0.52 20.71
N ARG A 356 9.83 -0.47 20.32
CA ARG A 356 10.05 -1.68 21.15
C ARG A 356 10.55 -1.34 22.53
N ALA A 357 11.49 -0.42 22.63
CA ALA A 357 12.03 0.03 23.90
C ALA A 357 10.98 0.79 24.74
N ALA A 358 10.20 1.67 24.11
CA ALA A 358 9.26 2.56 24.78
C ALA A 358 7.97 1.84 25.24
N VAL A 359 7.40 0.98 24.39
CA VAL A 359 6.07 0.38 24.66
C VAL A 359 6.04 -1.14 24.68
N GLY A 360 7.11 -1.83 24.30
CA GLY A 360 7.13 -3.30 24.18
C GLY A 360 6.90 -4.06 25.50
N LYS A 361 7.04 -3.40 26.65
CA LYS A 361 6.75 -3.98 27.98
C LYS A 361 5.35 -3.61 28.50
N SER A 362 4.57 -2.83 27.76
CA SER A 362 3.21 -2.46 28.16
C SER A 362 2.30 -3.71 28.15
N PRO A 363 1.47 -3.92 29.18
CA PRO A 363 0.58 -5.09 29.26
C PRO A 363 -0.51 -5.10 28.16
N ILE A 364 -0.74 -3.98 27.49
CA ILE A 364 -1.67 -3.90 26.36
C ILE A 364 -0.99 -4.06 24.99
N VAL A 365 0.33 -4.22 24.94
CA VAL A 365 1.10 -4.40 23.69
C VAL A 365 1.49 -5.86 23.53
N GLY A 366 1.01 -6.48 22.46
CA GLY A 366 1.34 -7.86 22.12
C GLY A 366 2.58 -7.99 21.25
N GLU A 367 2.72 -7.09 20.27
CA GLU A 367 3.84 -7.09 19.33
C GLU A 367 4.15 -5.69 18.82
N VAL A 368 5.45 -5.42 18.59
CA VAL A 368 5.93 -4.29 17.78
C VAL A 368 6.72 -4.86 16.60
N ARG A 369 6.20 -4.70 15.40
CA ARG A 369 6.77 -5.23 14.14
C ARG A 369 6.94 -4.15 13.09
N GLY A 370 7.82 -4.37 12.13
CA GLY A 370 8.00 -3.40 11.03
C GLY A 370 9.05 -3.84 10.03
N ARG A 371 9.04 -3.16 8.88
CA ARG A 371 10.03 -3.28 7.81
C ARG A 371 10.18 -1.93 7.12
N GLY A 372 11.37 -1.34 7.19
CA GLY A 372 11.56 0.05 6.78
C GLY A 372 10.63 0.98 7.56
N LEU A 373 10.11 2.01 6.90
CA LEU A 373 9.14 2.94 7.50
C LEU A 373 7.69 2.44 7.35
N MET A 374 7.48 1.16 7.67
CA MET A 374 6.17 0.55 7.94
C MET A 374 6.27 -0.14 9.28
N VAL A 375 5.83 0.52 10.36
CA VAL A 375 5.90 0.00 11.73
C VAL A 375 4.52 -0.07 12.35
N CYS A 376 4.28 -1.11 13.11
CA CYS A 376 2.99 -1.41 13.73
C CYS A 376 3.16 -1.82 15.19
N VAL A 377 2.24 -1.36 16.04
CA VAL A 377 2.03 -1.86 17.40
C VAL A 377 0.70 -2.60 17.42
N ASP A 378 0.72 -3.88 17.77
CA ASP A 378 -0.48 -4.74 17.89
C ASP A 378 -0.91 -4.82 19.34
N PHE A 379 -2.18 -4.58 19.63
CA PHE A 379 -2.70 -4.48 20.99
C PHE A 379 -3.45 -5.74 21.43
N VAL A 380 -3.26 -6.08 22.70
CA VAL A 380 -3.87 -7.25 23.36
C VAL A 380 -4.53 -6.84 24.67
N GLN A 381 -5.41 -7.71 25.16
CA GLN A 381 -6.02 -7.55 26.48
C GLN A 381 -4.94 -7.64 27.57
N PRO A 382 -5.02 -6.79 28.63
CA PRO A 382 -4.02 -6.77 29.68
C PRO A 382 -4.11 -7.96 30.67
N ASP A 383 -5.05 -8.88 30.43
CA ASP A 383 -5.30 -10.06 31.26
C ASP A 383 -4.34 -11.25 31.00
N GLY A 384 -3.38 -11.06 30.10
CA GLY A 384 -2.42 -12.10 29.72
C GLY A 384 -3.00 -13.16 28.75
N SER A 385 -4.26 -13.02 28.31
CA SER A 385 -4.89 -13.98 27.37
C SER A 385 -4.33 -13.92 25.95
N GLY A 386 -3.61 -12.85 25.58
CA GLY A 386 -3.17 -12.59 24.21
C GLY A 386 -4.30 -12.27 23.25
N LYS A 387 -5.56 -12.17 23.72
CA LYS A 387 -6.70 -11.78 22.90
C LYS A 387 -6.56 -10.34 22.43
N PRO A 388 -7.02 -10.01 21.23
CA PRO A 388 -6.99 -8.63 20.72
C PRO A 388 -7.71 -7.65 21.63
N LEU A 389 -7.19 -6.43 21.75
CA LEU A 389 -7.89 -5.31 22.38
C LEU A 389 -9.08 -4.86 21.50
N ASP A 390 -10.11 -4.28 22.11
CA ASP A 390 -11.25 -3.76 21.37
C ASP A 390 -10.82 -2.65 20.41
N GLY A 391 -11.24 -2.74 19.16
CA GLY A 391 -10.87 -1.79 18.11
C GLY A 391 -11.36 -0.36 18.38
N LYS A 392 -12.45 -0.17 19.13
CA LYS A 392 -12.92 1.17 19.55
C LYS A 392 -11.95 1.80 20.55
N GLN A 393 -11.42 0.99 21.48
CA GLN A 393 -10.39 1.46 22.41
C GLN A 393 -9.08 1.83 21.66
N VAL A 394 -8.68 1.01 20.69
CA VAL A 394 -7.48 1.30 19.88
C VAL A 394 -7.65 2.57 19.05
N ALA A 395 -8.84 2.81 18.50
CA ALA A 395 -9.15 4.02 17.71
C ALA A 395 -8.98 5.33 18.50
N GLU A 396 -9.09 5.28 19.84
CA GLU A 396 -8.85 6.44 20.71
C GLU A 396 -7.39 6.96 20.61
N LEU A 397 -6.47 6.12 20.17
CA LEU A 397 -5.09 6.55 19.91
C LEU A 397 -4.98 7.66 18.87
N ASP A 398 -5.88 7.73 17.87
CA ASP A 398 -5.87 8.80 16.88
C ASP A 398 -6.05 10.17 17.57
N ARG A 399 -7.02 10.27 18.51
CA ARG A 399 -7.26 11.49 19.30
C ARG A 399 -6.10 11.77 20.25
N LEU A 400 -5.65 10.75 20.99
CA LEU A 400 -4.55 10.89 21.94
C LEU A 400 -3.25 11.38 21.28
N ALA A 401 -2.95 10.91 20.05
CA ALA A 401 -1.81 11.38 19.30
C ALA A 401 -2.02 12.79 18.71
N TRP A 402 -3.23 13.10 18.22
CA TRP A 402 -3.57 14.43 17.77
C TRP A 402 -3.34 15.49 18.86
N ASP A 403 -3.75 15.20 20.10
CA ASP A 403 -3.55 16.10 21.24
C ASP A 403 -2.06 16.34 21.52
N ARG A 404 -1.19 15.35 21.17
CA ARG A 404 0.26 15.40 21.34
C ARG A 404 1.01 15.94 20.11
N GLY A 405 0.31 16.32 19.06
CA GLY A 405 0.94 16.89 17.89
C GLY A 405 1.35 15.91 16.81
N ALA A 406 0.78 14.69 16.77
CA ALA A 406 1.03 13.73 15.72
C ALA A 406 -0.27 13.23 15.06
N ILE A 407 -0.18 12.92 13.76
CA ILE A 407 -1.16 12.08 13.06
C ILE A 407 -0.60 10.67 12.98
N ILE A 408 -1.39 9.72 13.44
CA ILE A 408 -1.11 8.28 13.37
C ILE A 408 -2.31 7.58 12.74
N TYR A 409 -2.25 6.29 12.57
CA TYR A 409 -3.38 5.54 12.01
C TYR A 409 -3.72 4.33 12.87
N ALA A 410 -4.70 4.48 13.74
CA ALA A 410 -5.15 3.43 14.66
C ALA A 410 -6.48 2.83 14.16
N ARG A 411 -6.47 1.57 13.74
CA ARG A 411 -7.67 0.86 13.24
C ARG A 411 -7.59 -0.63 13.56
N GLY A 412 -8.75 -1.21 13.86
CA GLY A 412 -8.81 -2.59 14.32
C GLY A 412 -8.05 -2.72 15.64
N THR A 413 -7.08 -3.61 15.71
CA THR A 413 -6.29 -3.88 16.93
C THR A 413 -4.88 -3.29 16.85
N VAL A 414 -4.60 -2.40 15.90
CA VAL A 414 -3.25 -1.94 15.61
C VAL A 414 -3.12 -0.43 15.46
N LEU A 415 -2.00 0.09 15.94
CA LEU A 415 -1.47 1.39 15.57
C LEU A 415 -0.46 1.21 14.43
N ARG A 416 -0.61 1.96 13.35
CA ARG A 416 0.29 1.94 12.18
C ARG A 416 1.00 3.27 12.03
N LEU A 417 2.30 3.20 11.79
CA LEU A 417 3.18 4.34 11.50
C LEU A 417 3.87 4.11 10.16
N ALA A 418 3.76 5.09 9.28
CA ALA A 418 4.37 5.10 7.95
C ALA A 418 4.69 6.55 7.54
N PRO A 419 5.56 7.26 8.28
CA PRO A 419 5.87 8.67 8.01
C PRO A 419 6.52 8.85 6.64
N PRO A 420 6.63 10.10 6.11
CA PRO A 420 7.40 10.37 4.90
C PRO A 420 8.84 9.85 5.00
N LEU A 421 9.39 9.37 3.87
CA LEU A 421 10.72 8.73 3.87
C LEU A 421 11.87 9.73 4.12
N CYS A 422 11.59 11.03 4.02
CA CYS A 422 12.53 12.11 4.33
C CYS A 422 12.68 12.39 5.83
N ILE A 423 11.96 11.65 6.70
CA ILE A 423 12.01 11.83 8.15
C ILE A 423 13.45 11.73 8.67
N THR A 424 13.82 12.63 9.57
CA THR A 424 15.13 12.67 10.24
C THR A 424 15.15 11.83 11.51
N ALA A 425 16.33 11.57 12.05
CA ALA A 425 16.49 10.82 13.30
C ALA A 425 15.80 11.53 14.49
N ALA A 426 15.88 12.87 14.56
CA ALA A 426 15.24 13.65 15.63
C ALA A 426 13.71 13.56 15.53
N GLU A 427 13.17 13.66 14.31
CA GLU A 427 11.72 13.53 14.08
C GLU A 427 11.21 12.10 14.35
N VAL A 428 12.03 11.08 14.09
CA VAL A 428 11.69 9.70 14.49
C VAL A 428 11.61 9.59 16.00
N ASP A 429 12.57 10.16 16.75
CA ASP A 429 12.57 10.13 18.22
C ASP A 429 11.35 10.88 18.77
N GLU A 430 10.98 12.00 18.17
CA GLU A 430 9.79 12.77 18.52
C GLU A 430 8.49 11.97 18.26
N LEU A 431 8.39 11.31 17.10
CA LEU A 431 7.25 10.44 16.77
C LEU A 431 7.14 9.25 17.73
N VAL A 432 8.28 8.63 18.11
CA VAL A 432 8.32 7.56 19.12
C VAL A 432 7.78 8.05 20.45
N ALA A 433 8.24 9.23 20.92
CA ALA A 433 7.79 9.80 22.18
C ALA A 433 6.28 10.07 22.18
N MET A 434 5.76 10.73 21.13
CA MET A 434 4.33 11.02 21.01
C MET A 434 3.47 9.76 20.95
N ALA A 435 3.92 8.74 20.21
CA ALA A 435 3.23 7.45 20.13
C ALA A 435 3.26 6.70 21.45
N ALA A 436 4.41 6.68 22.13
CA ALA A 436 4.56 6.04 23.44
C ALA A 436 3.69 6.69 24.53
N ASP A 437 3.65 8.03 24.56
CA ASP A 437 2.80 8.78 25.48
C ASP A 437 1.31 8.53 25.23
N SER A 438 0.93 8.34 23.95
CA SER A 438 -0.43 8.00 23.56
C SER A 438 -0.81 6.59 24.00
N VAL A 439 0.09 5.61 23.81
CA VAL A 439 -0.08 4.23 24.28
C VAL A 439 -0.15 4.18 25.81
N GLY A 440 0.69 4.95 26.51
CA GLY A 440 0.65 5.07 27.96
C GLY A 440 -0.65 5.68 28.49
N ALA A 441 -1.24 6.62 27.75
CA ALA A 441 -2.57 7.18 28.08
C ALA A 441 -3.67 6.14 27.88
N LEU A 442 -3.68 5.45 26.73
CA LEU A 442 -4.62 4.36 26.48
C LEU A 442 -4.54 3.26 27.53
N GLN A 443 -3.32 2.86 27.94
CA GLN A 443 -3.12 1.84 28.98
C GLN A 443 -3.78 2.22 30.31
N ARG A 444 -3.82 3.50 30.67
CA ARG A 444 -4.49 3.98 31.91
C ARG A 444 -6.03 3.87 31.82
N GLU A 445 -6.58 3.97 30.61
CA GLU A 445 -8.02 3.85 30.37
C GLU A 445 -8.46 2.37 30.27
N VAL A 446 -7.58 1.51 29.74
CA VAL A 446 -7.79 0.04 29.64
C VAL A 446 -7.34 -0.61 30.95
N ARG A 447 -8.09 -0.44 32.04
CA ARG A 447 -7.84 -1.15 33.28
C ARG A 447 -8.50 -2.51 33.28
N PRO A 448 -7.88 -3.57 33.85
CA PRO A 448 -8.61 -4.82 34.11
C PRO A 448 -9.78 -4.49 35.04
N ARG A 449 -10.97 -4.88 34.62
CA ARG A 449 -12.17 -4.88 35.48
C ARG A 449 -12.06 -5.97 36.54
#